data_3659f7b88543c96c5670a68605db9e69
#
_entry.id   3659f7b88543c96c5670a68605db9e69
#
_cell.length_a   1.000
_cell.length_b   1.000
_cell.length_c   1.000
_cell.angle_alpha   90.00
_cell.angle_beta   90.00
_cell.angle_gamma   90.00
#
_symmetry.space_group_name_H-M   'P 1'
#
loop_
_entity.id
_entity.type
_entity.pdbx_description
1 polymer ?
#
loop_
_entity_poly.entity_id
_entity_poly.type
_entity_poly.pdbx_seq_one_letter_code
_entity_poly.pdbx_strand_id
1 'polypeptide(L)'
;MVGFYGSVSLQISPHSSHLVRPNSFFVQSIEFEEPDKQKPGLMVYGFHRPPPLDVEISWTETHDIFIPPNFHKEWLFFLNEGSQVNISYAIRSASSLPLSLVIAQGIESLAKWVEDPSYPNTSLSWNIIYGTGKIQQEIPKSSNYYVAVGNLNTKEVEIQLNFSVNALSYDTSQAYYTCSLGDHLCDLELYLLHPNVAVLSSPGRNEESPNNIWYVKVSYGPRWISYFVGSGVMTVLVLIAFRLWKMKQRRSNVGEMGSQRAPLLAQKDDDIASWGSSYYSLSNDEDEEDPETWQQAATCLEGKPLNDGERSSNNPRHLCVVCFGSPRDCFFLPCGHCATCFTCGTRIAEEAGTCPICRRKMKKVRKVFTV
;
A
#
# COMPACT_ATOMS: atom_id res chain seq x y z
N MET A 1 1.98 -4.85 -6.91
CA MET A 1 3.20 -4.89 -6.10
C MET A 1 4.23 -3.78 -6.42
N VAL A 2 3.85 -2.74 -7.14
CA VAL A 2 4.75 -1.62 -7.52
C VAL A 2 4.86 -0.53 -6.43
N GLY A 3 4.10 -0.61 -5.35
CA GLY A 3 4.04 0.40 -4.30
C GLY A 3 5.02 0.26 -3.12
N PHE A 4 5.89 -0.75 -3.12
CA PHE A 4 6.75 -1.03 -1.96
C PHE A 4 8.14 -0.36 -1.97
N TYR A 5 8.51 0.32 -3.05
CA TYR A 5 9.83 0.93 -3.21
C TYR A 5 9.73 2.44 -3.47
N GLY A 6 8.91 3.10 -2.68
CA GLY A 6 8.89 4.56 -2.60
C GLY A 6 9.75 5.06 -1.45
N SER A 7 9.80 6.36 -1.24
CA SER A 7 10.39 6.95 -0.06
C SER A 7 9.44 6.82 1.13
N VAL A 8 9.99 6.46 2.29
CA VAL A 8 9.29 6.40 3.58
C VAL A 8 9.91 7.42 4.51
N SER A 9 9.08 8.23 5.18
CA SER A 9 9.55 9.14 6.22
C SER A 9 9.49 8.43 7.57
N LEU A 10 10.65 8.31 8.22
CA LEU A 10 10.78 7.75 9.56
C LEU A 10 10.91 8.89 10.58
N GLN A 11 10.15 8.79 11.66
CA GLN A 11 10.27 9.65 12.81
C GLN A 11 11.19 9.00 13.84
N ILE A 12 12.27 9.67 14.16
CA ILE A 12 13.36 9.16 15.01
C ILE A 12 13.39 9.92 16.31
N SER A 13 13.23 9.22 17.44
CA SER A 13 13.36 9.77 18.79
C SER A 13 14.82 9.71 19.26
N PRO A 14 15.20 10.46 20.31
CA PRO A 14 16.50 10.32 20.97
C PRO A 14 16.75 8.89 21.47
N HIS A 15 18.02 8.50 21.58
CA HIS A 15 18.45 7.18 22.08
C HIS A 15 17.87 6.00 21.31
N SER A 16 17.50 6.18 20.03
CA SER A 16 16.89 5.13 19.23
C SER A 16 17.90 4.41 18.34
N SER A 17 17.60 3.15 18.05
CA SER A 17 18.38 2.30 17.14
C SER A 17 17.40 1.50 16.29
N HIS A 18 17.24 1.95 15.03
CA HIS A 18 16.29 1.37 14.09
C HIS A 18 16.97 0.41 13.13
N LEU A 19 16.47 -0.81 13.03
CA LEU A 19 16.93 -1.77 12.04
C LEU A 19 16.08 -1.71 10.77
N VAL A 20 16.70 -1.37 9.66
CA VAL A 20 16.10 -1.35 8.31
C VAL A 20 16.56 -2.60 7.56
N ARG A 21 15.60 -3.46 7.18
CA ARG A 21 15.83 -4.72 6.46
C ARG A 21 15.27 -4.64 5.04
N PRO A 22 16.04 -4.17 4.07
CA PRO A 22 15.61 -4.17 2.67
C PRO A 22 15.67 -5.58 2.09
N ASN A 23 14.87 -5.82 1.07
CA ASN A 23 15.04 -7.02 0.26
C ASN A 23 16.07 -6.76 -0.83
N SER A 24 17.33 -7.22 -0.62
CA SER A 24 18.45 -7.01 -1.54
C SER A 24 18.23 -7.58 -2.95
N PHE A 25 17.25 -8.45 -3.13
CA PHE A 25 16.88 -8.98 -4.45
C PHE A 25 16.23 -7.91 -5.33
N PHE A 26 15.45 -7.01 -4.73
CA PHE A 26 14.70 -5.96 -5.44
C PHE A 26 15.26 -4.57 -5.23
N VAL A 27 16.01 -4.35 -4.15
CA VAL A 27 16.61 -3.08 -3.77
C VAL A 27 18.11 -3.13 -4.04
N GLN A 28 18.62 -2.12 -4.73
CA GLN A 28 20.04 -1.97 -5.04
C GLN A 28 20.75 -1.08 -4.03
N SER A 29 20.12 0.01 -3.63
CA SER A 29 20.67 0.95 -2.65
C SER A 29 19.58 1.49 -1.73
N ILE A 30 19.99 1.98 -0.56
CA ILE A 30 19.14 2.72 0.37
C ILE A 30 19.77 4.08 0.59
N GLU A 31 19.01 5.10 0.28
CA GLU A 31 19.40 6.50 0.53
C GLU A 31 18.68 6.99 1.79
N PHE A 32 19.45 7.57 2.70
CA PHE A 32 18.96 8.24 3.90
C PHE A 32 19.19 9.74 3.74
N GLU A 33 18.13 10.52 3.85
CA GLU A 33 18.15 11.97 3.73
C GLU A 33 17.47 12.59 4.96
N GLU A 34 18.14 13.51 5.63
CA GLU A 34 17.55 14.35 6.66
C GLU A 34 17.12 15.68 6.02
N PRO A 35 15.80 15.96 5.92
CA PRO A 35 15.33 17.18 5.30
C PRO A 35 15.63 18.43 6.15
N ASP A 36 15.77 18.28 7.48
CA ASP A 36 16.07 19.35 8.40
C ASP A 36 17.55 19.28 8.86
N LYS A 37 18.43 19.87 8.06
CA LYS A 37 19.88 19.84 8.24
C LYS A 37 20.41 20.52 9.53
N GLN A 38 19.52 20.95 10.42
CA GLN A 38 19.89 21.73 11.63
C GLN A 38 20.20 20.86 12.85
N LYS A 39 20.01 19.55 12.78
CA LYS A 39 20.16 18.65 13.94
C LYS A 39 21.17 17.54 13.67
N PRO A 40 22.49 17.81 13.85
CA PRO A 40 23.52 16.80 13.65
C PRO A 40 23.39 15.65 14.66
N GLY A 41 23.87 14.47 14.28
CA GLY A 41 24.06 13.35 15.19
C GLY A 41 23.42 12.03 14.79
N LEU A 42 22.62 12.00 13.74
CA LEU A 42 22.11 10.73 13.20
C LEU A 42 23.23 9.99 12.46
N MET A 43 23.35 8.70 12.74
CA MET A 43 24.35 7.81 12.17
C MET A 43 23.68 6.63 11.46
N VAL A 44 24.16 6.31 10.26
CA VAL A 44 23.76 5.12 9.51
C VAL A 44 24.90 4.13 9.50
N TYR A 45 24.61 2.89 9.85
CA TYR A 45 25.54 1.78 9.87
C TYR A 45 25.08 0.68 8.92
N GLY A 46 25.94 0.17 8.07
CA GLY A 46 25.65 -0.94 7.17
C GLY A 46 26.27 -2.26 7.64
N PHE A 47 25.52 -3.37 7.54
CA PHE A 47 25.97 -4.68 7.94
C PHE A 47 25.62 -5.74 6.88
N HIS A 48 26.47 -6.77 6.77
CA HIS A 48 26.18 -7.94 5.94
C HIS A 48 25.23 -8.95 6.61
N ARG A 49 25.03 -8.82 7.91
CA ARG A 49 24.10 -9.63 8.73
C ARG A 49 23.50 -8.75 9.81
N PRO A 50 22.28 -9.04 10.26
CA PRO A 50 21.70 -8.30 11.39
C PRO A 50 22.64 -8.34 12.58
N PRO A 51 23.04 -7.19 13.15
CA PRO A 51 23.85 -7.14 14.34
C PRO A 51 23.07 -7.61 15.56
N PRO A 52 23.73 -8.06 16.65
CA PRO A 52 23.06 -8.43 17.89
C PRO A 52 22.38 -7.22 18.53
N LEU A 53 21.26 -7.47 19.21
CA LEU A 53 20.48 -6.49 19.95
C LEU A 53 20.73 -6.69 21.45
N ASP A 54 21.92 -6.33 21.91
CA ASP A 54 22.42 -6.65 23.24
C ASP A 54 23.14 -5.50 23.95
N VAL A 55 23.21 -4.33 23.30
CA VAL A 55 23.80 -3.14 23.91
C VAL A 55 22.74 -2.43 24.74
N GLU A 56 22.93 -2.40 26.07
CA GLU A 56 22.03 -1.71 27.00
C GLU A 56 22.37 -0.22 27.07
N ILE A 57 21.35 0.62 26.87
CA ILE A 57 21.41 2.06 27.02
C ILE A 57 20.38 2.49 28.04
N SER A 58 20.82 3.15 29.11
CA SER A 58 19.91 3.63 30.17
C SER A 58 19.95 5.15 30.28
N TRP A 59 18.79 5.75 30.39
CA TRP A 59 18.67 7.19 30.66
C TRP A 59 17.45 7.51 31.50
N THR A 60 17.44 8.72 32.08
CA THR A 60 16.35 9.20 32.91
C THR A 60 15.96 10.60 32.48
N GLU A 61 14.67 10.86 32.40
CA GLU A 61 14.10 12.17 32.06
C GLU A 61 13.04 12.54 33.07
N THR A 62 13.12 13.76 33.62
CA THR A 62 12.10 14.28 34.53
C THR A 62 11.36 15.45 33.90
N HIS A 63 10.04 15.42 33.97
CA HIS A 63 9.14 16.42 33.43
C HIS A 63 8.19 16.89 34.50
N ASP A 64 8.25 18.18 34.83
CA ASP A 64 7.26 18.87 35.67
C ASP A 64 6.32 19.63 34.73
N ILE A 65 5.06 19.21 34.65
CA ILE A 65 4.10 19.72 33.68
C ILE A 65 2.75 20.03 34.30
N PHE A 66 2.08 21.04 33.74
CA PHE A 66 0.68 21.34 33.97
C PHE A 66 -0.15 20.85 32.79
N ILE A 67 -1.19 20.05 33.04
CA ILE A 67 -2.08 19.51 32.02
C ILE A 67 -3.43 20.21 32.18
N PRO A 68 -3.81 21.06 31.19
CA PRO A 68 -5.10 21.73 31.18
C PRO A 68 -6.29 20.74 31.13
N PRO A 69 -7.51 21.20 31.48
CA PRO A 69 -8.71 20.41 31.35
C PRO A 69 -8.92 19.88 29.91
N ASN A 70 -9.28 18.61 29.77
CA ASN A 70 -9.53 17.95 28.47
C ASN A 70 -8.33 18.00 27.50
N PHE A 71 -7.12 18.05 28.04
CA PHE A 71 -5.88 18.05 27.27
C PHE A 71 -5.01 16.85 27.63
N HIS A 72 -4.09 16.49 26.72
CA HIS A 72 -3.08 15.47 26.97
C HIS A 72 -1.70 15.98 26.58
N LYS A 73 -0.67 15.35 27.14
CA LYS A 73 0.74 15.54 26.80
C LYS A 73 1.33 14.19 26.47
N GLU A 74 2.15 14.13 25.42
CA GLU A 74 2.73 12.88 24.92
C GLU A 74 4.25 13.00 24.75
N TRP A 75 4.93 11.84 24.86
CA TRP A 75 6.36 11.66 24.61
C TRP A 75 6.55 10.45 23.71
N LEU A 76 7.38 10.60 22.68
CA LEU A 76 7.72 9.56 21.75
C LEU A 76 9.04 8.89 22.12
N PHE A 77 9.03 7.56 22.17
CA PHE A 77 10.20 6.70 22.32
C PHE A 77 10.18 5.62 21.25
N PHE A 78 11.27 5.46 20.51
CA PHE A 78 11.45 4.22 19.76
C PHE A 78 12.22 3.25 20.63
N LEU A 79 11.61 2.10 20.89
CA LEU A 79 12.18 1.08 21.77
C LEU A 79 12.20 -0.27 21.06
N ASN A 80 13.32 -0.97 21.19
CA ASN A 80 13.48 -2.32 20.70
C ASN A 80 12.87 -3.32 21.66
N GLU A 81 12.53 -4.49 21.12
CA GLU A 81 12.04 -5.64 21.87
C GLU A 81 12.98 -6.00 23.04
N GLY A 82 12.42 -6.29 24.21
CA GLY A 82 13.16 -6.55 25.44
C GLY A 82 13.57 -5.32 26.24
N SER A 83 13.36 -4.10 25.72
CA SER A 83 13.56 -2.86 26.49
C SER A 83 12.53 -2.71 27.59
N GLN A 84 12.84 -1.90 28.62
CA GLN A 84 11.96 -1.64 29.76
C GLN A 84 11.78 -0.14 30.00
N VAL A 85 10.54 0.25 30.26
CA VAL A 85 10.17 1.62 30.62
C VAL A 85 9.60 1.62 32.04
N ASN A 86 10.22 2.40 32.93
CA ASN A 86 9.77 2.64 34.28
C ASN A 86 9.32 4.09 34.42
N ILE A 87 8.05 4.31 34.74
CA ILE A 87 7.44 5.63 34.88
C ILE A 87 7.09 5.84 36.33
N SER A 88 7.79 6.76 37.01
CA SER A 88 7.40 7.22 38.36
C SER A 88 6.64 8.52 38.20
N TYR A 89 5.53 8.66 38.90
CA TYR A 89 4.69 9.84 38.84
C TYR A 89 4.33 10.38 40.24
N ALA A 90 4.17 11.69 40.30
CA ALA A 90 3.69 12.38 41.48
C ALA A 90 2.74 13.52 41.07
N ILE A 91 1.45 13.38 41.41
CA ILE A 91 0.43 14.40 41.18
C ILE A 91 0.47 15.38 42.36
N ARG A 92 0.77 16.65 42.06
CA ARG A 92 0.95 17.70 43.07
C ARG A 92 -0.31 18.55 43.32
N SER A 93 -1.42 18.20 42.65
CA SER A 93 -2.68 18.95 42.83
C SER A 93 -3.27 18.73 44.21
N ALA A 94 -3.81 19.78 44.82
CA ALA A 94 -4.44 19.77 46.16
C ALA A 94 -5.71 18.89 46.24
N SER A 95 -6.30 18.54 45.12
CA SER A 95 -7.38 17.57 44.98
C SER A 95 -6.82 16.32 44.33
N SER A 96 -7.10 15.11 44.87
CA SER A 96 -6.70 13.84 44.30
C SER A 96 -7.47 13.55 42.99
N LEU A 97 -7.26 14.41 41.97
CA LEU A 97 -7.92 14.27 40.66
C LEU A 97 -7.21 13.18 39.86
N PRO A 98 -7.94 12.24 39.30
CA PRO A 98 -7.38 11.19 38.49
C PRO A 98 -6.83 11.72 37.16
N LEU A 99 -5.70 11.15 36.71
CA LEU A 99 -5.19 11.33 35.37
C LEU A 99 -5.17 9.98 34.66
N SER A 100 -5.31 9.99 33.35
CA SER A 100 -5.16 8.79 32.51
C SER A 100 -3.74 8.74 31.98
N LEU A 101 -2.98 7.68 32.30
CA LEU A 101 -1.64 7.42 31.75
C LEU A 101 -1.71 6.21 30.82
N VAL A 102 -1.25 6.39 29.59
CA VAL A 102 -1.26 5.36 28.56
C VAL A 102 0.13 5.17 27.96
N ILE A 103 0.45 3.94 27.61
CA ILE A 103 1.57 3.56 26.75
C ILE A 103 0.99 2.93 25.50
N ALA A 104 1.04 3.65 24.39
CA ALA A 104 0.45 3.26 23.12
C ALA A 104 1.55 2.84 22.13
N GLN A 105 1.34 1.72 21.43
CA GLN A 105 2.22 1.25 20.37
C GLN A 105 1.76 1.83 19.03
N GLY A 106 2.57 2.70 18.44
CA GLY A 106 2.28 3.38 17.17
C GLY A 106 1.28 4.52 17.31
N ILE A 107 1.28 5.41 16.32
CA ILE A 107 0.42 6.60 16.31
C ILE A 107 -1.07 6.25 16.21
N GLU A 108 -1.42 5.14 15.56
CA GLU A 108 -2.82 4.71 15.43
C GLU A 108 -3.44 4.33 16.77
N SER A 109 -2.65 3.68 17.66
CA SER A 109 -3.10 3.32 19.00
C SER A 109 -3.28 4.56 19.87
N LEU A 110 -2.38 5.53 19.75
CA LEU A 110 -2.50 6.82 20.42
C LEU A 110 -3.75 7.57 19.94
N ALA A 111 -3.97 7.68 18.64
CA ALA A 111 -5.12 8.36 18.06
C ALA A 111 -6.45 7.78 18.57
N LYS A 112 -6.58 6.46 18.62
CA LYS A 112 -7.76 5.78 19.17
C LYS A 112 -7.98 6.10 20.66
N TRP A 113 -6.90 6.17 21.43
CA TRP A 113 -7.01 6.57 22.83
C TRP A 113 -7.42 8.05 22.99
N VAL A 114 -6.95 8.93 22.12
CA VAL A 114 -7.37 10.35 22.12
C VAL A 114 -8.84 10.51 21.76
N GLU A 115 -9.37 9.69 20.83
CA GLU A 115 -10.79 9.67 20.46
C GLU A 115 -11.68 9.13 21.58
N ASP A 116 -11.25 8.05 22.24
CA ASP A 116 -11.96 7.45 23.37
C ASP A 116 -11.00 7.08 24.52
N PRO A 117 -10.70 8.03 25.41
CA PRO A 117 -9.77 7.80 26.53
C PRO A 117 -10.22 6.75 27.55
N SER A 118 -11.48 6.31 27.49
CA SER A 118 -12.06 5.31 28.39
C SER A 118 -11.88 3.87 27.89
N TYR A 119 -11.42 3.68 26.64
CA TYR A 119 -11.34 2.35 26.00
C TYR A 119 -9.92 1.74 26.08
N PRO A 120 -9.69 0.73 26.95
CA PRO A 120 -8.34 0.22 27.27
C PRO A 120 -7.75 -0.71 26.19
N ASN A 121 -8.53 -1.22 25.23
CA ASN A 121 -8.11 -2.32 24.36
C ASN A 121 -7.17 -1.97 23.21
N THR A 122 -6.79 -0.68 23.06
CA THR A 122 -5.95 -0.22 21.96
C THR A 122 -4.52 0.11 22.39
N SER A 123 -4.24 0.10 23.68
CA SER A 123 -2.94 0.48 24.26
C SER A 123 -2.20 -0.73 24.85
N LEU A 124 -0.87 -0.66 24.89
CA LEU A 124 -0.03 -1.64 25.57
C LEU A 124 -0.28 -1.63 27.08
N SER A 125 -0.42 -0.43 27.64
CA SER A 125 -0.73 -0.21 29.06
C SER A 125 -1.64 1.01 29.17
N TRP A 126 -2.71 0.88 29.98
CA TRP A 126 -3.64 1.96 30.30
C TRP A 126 -3.93 1.96 31.79
N ASN A 127 -3.70 3.08 32.46
CA ASN A 127 -3.84 3.20 33.90
C ASN A 127 -4.49 4.53 34.26
N ILE A 128 -5.42 4.47 35.21
CA ILE A 128 -5.88 5.69 35.92
C ILE A 128 -4.98 5.86 37.12
N ILE A 129 -4.28 6.98 37.18
CA ILE A 129 -3.27 7.27 38.19
C ILE A 129 -3.76 8.33 39.19
N TYR A 130 -3.36 8.15 40.47
CA TYR A 130 -3.69 9.03 41.60
C TYR A 130 -2.44 9.25 42.45
N GLY A 131 -2.27 10.44 43.01
CA GLY A 131 -1.22 10.73 43.97
C GLY A 131 0.18 10.39 43.44
N THR A 132 0.85 9.43 44.04
CA THR A 132 2.20 8.99 43.64
C THR A 132 2.23 7.51 43.37
N GLY A 133 3.02 7.10 42.36
CA GLY A 133 3.15 5.70 42.03
C GLY A 133 4.23 5.43 41.00
N LYS A 134 4.32 4.15 40.60
CA LYS A 134 5.28 3.67 39.62
C LYS A 134 4.62 2.66 38.71
N ILE A 135 4.86 2.78 37.42
CA ILE A 135 4.41 1.83 36.37
C ILE A 135 5.67 1.30 35.70
N GLN A 136 5.72 -0.01 35.49
CA GLN A 136 6.79 -0.68 34.78
C GLN A 136 6.19 -1.43 33.59
N GLN A 137 6.77 -1.23 32.42
CA GLN A 137 6.33 -1.86 31.18
C GLN A 137 7.52 -2.45 30.43
N GLU A 138 7.43 -3.70 30.10
CA GLU A 138 8.34 -4.38 29.18
C GLU A 138 7.85 -4.22 27.74
N ILE A 139 8.77 -4.04 26.81
CA ILE A 139 8.51 -3.77 25.41
C ILE A 139 8.49 -5.08 24.61
N PRO A 140 7.32 -5.51 24.11
CA PRO A 140 7.17 -6.82 23.47
C PRO A 140 7.64 -6.85 22.01
N LYS A 141 7.82 -5.69 21.36
CA LYS A 141 8.19 -5.58 19.95
C LYS A 141 8.87 -4.24 19.65
N SER A 142 9.88 -4.25 18.79
CA SER A 142 10.53 -3.00 18.32
C SER A 142 9.54 -2.12 17.57
N SER A 143 9.27 -0.90 18.11
CA SER A 143 8.28 0.04 17.54
C SER A 143 8.43 1.44 18.16
N ASN A 144 7.70 2.41 17.58
CA ASN A 144 7.43 3.68 18.22
C ASN A 144 6.41 3.49 19.33
N TYR A 145 6.74 3.97 20.54
CA TYR A 145 5.88 3.98 21.71
C TYR A 145 5.60 5.41 22.13
N TYR A 146 4.33 5.70 22.36
CA TYR A 146 3.88 6.99 22.88
C TYR A 146 3.46 6.81 24.34
N VAL A 147 4.15 7.49 25.24
CA VAL A 147 3.69 7.63 26.62
C VAL A 147 2.88 8.92 26.68
N ALA A 148 1.61 8.83 27.04
CA ALA A 148 0.76 10.00 27.12
C ALA A 148 0.03 10.08 28.45
N VAL A 149 -0.16 11.30 28.94
CA VAL A 149 -0.96 11.58 30.15
C VAL A 149 -2.07 12.54 29.79
N GLY A 150 -3.30 12.12 30.03
CA GLY A 150 -4.52 12.89 29.76
C GLY A 150 -5.22 13.35 31.03
N ASN A 151 -5.74 14.56 30.99
CA ASN A 151 -6.53 15.16 32.07
C ASN A 151 -8.00 15.28 31.61
N LEU A 152 -8.85 14.40 32.10
CA LEU A 152 -10.30 14.43 31.86
C LEU A 152 -11.06 15.25 32.91
N ASN A 153 -10.35 15.89 33.84
CA ASN A 153 -10.96 16.74 34.88
C ASN A 153 -11.31 18.12 34.34
N THR A 154 -12.13 18.85 35.09
CA THR A 154 -12.51 20.24 34.79
C THR A 154 -11.47 21.28 35.24
N LYS A 155 -10.42 20.85 35.92
CA LYS A 155 -9.35 21.71 36.43
C LYS A 155 -8.00 21.26 35.90
N GLU A 156 -7.08 22.21 35.80
CA GLU A 156 -5.69 21.93 35.50
C GLU A 156 -5.05 21.11 36.63
N VAL A 157 -4.18 20.18 36.26
CA VAL A 157 -3.48 19.28 37.17
C VAL A 157 -1.98 19.36 36.94
N GLU A 158 -1.23 19.60 38.01
CA GLU A 158 0.24 19.53 38.01
C GLU A 158 0.69 18.09 38.29
N ILE A 159 1.57 17.58 37.45
CA ILE A 159 2.17 16.26 37.60
C ILE A 159 3.67 16.33 37.33
N GLN A 160 4.42 15.63 38.16
CA GLN A 160 5.82 15.30 37.92
C GLN A 160 5.90 13.87 37.39
N LEU A 161 6.57 13.71 36.26
CA LEU A 161 6.85 12.43 35.65
C LEU A 161 8.35 12.20 35.58
N ASN A 162 8.78 11.00 35.95
CA ASN A 162 10.16 10.58 35.82
C ASN A 162 10.16 9.28 34.99
N PHE A 163 10.70 9.37 33.77
CA PHE A 163 10.93 8.23 32.90
C PHE A 163 12.32 7.68 33.12
N SER A 164 12.44 6.43 33.52
CA SER A 164 13.69 5.66 33.55
C SER A 164 13.59 4.54 32.54
N VAL A 165 14.33 4.67 31.45
CA VAL A 165 14.28 3.76 30.32
C VAL A 165 15.57 2.96 30.26
N ASN A 166 15.43 1.63 30.15
CA ASN A 166 16.51 0.70 29.83
C ASN A 166 16.21 0.14 28.45
N ALA A 167 16.86 0.69 27.43
CA ALA A 167 16.65 0.32 26.04
C ALA A 167 17.74 -0.64 25.54
N LEU A 168 17.36 -1.59 24.70
CA LEU A 168 18.28 -2.39 23.93
C LEU A 168 18.58 -1.75 22.59
N SER A 169 19.86 -1.67 22.24
CA SER A 169 20.38 -1.11 21.01
C SER A 169 21.17 -2.14 20.23
N TYR A 170 21.24 -1.97 18.93
CA TYR A 170 22.07 -2.83 18.09
C TYR A 170 23.56 -2.51 18.26
N ASP A 171 24.39 -3.55 18.33
CA ASP A 171 25.85 -3.39 18.36
C ASP A 171 26.36 -2.89 16.99
N THR A 172 26.94 -1.69 16.99
CA THR A 172 27.46 -1.04 15.77
C THR A 172 28.93 -1.24 15.54
N SER A 173 29.64 -2.02 16.38
CA SER A 173 31.10 -2.19 16.33
C SER A 173 31.62 -2.88 15.07
N GLN A 174 30.79 -3.75 14.45
CA GLN A 174 31.16 -4.52 13.25
C GLN A 174 30.55 -3.98 11.95
N ALA A 175 30.15 -2.73 11.92
CA ALA A 175 29.63 -2.10 10.72
C ALA A 175 30.72 -1.98 9.63
N TYR A 176 30.42 -2.41 8.40
CA TYR A 176 31.30 -2.19 7.26
C TYR A 176 31.14 -0.80 6.62
N TYR A 177 30.02 -0.17 6.89
CA TYR A 177 29.68 1.16 6.41
C TYR A 177 29.20 2.02 7.57
N THR A 178 29.72 3.25 7.63
CA THR A 178 29.32 4.25 8.64
C THR A 178 29.20 5.61 7.97
N CYS A 179 28.07 6.28 8.15
CA CYS A 179 27.80 7.58 7.58
C CYS A 179 27.06 8.46 8.58
N SER A 180 27.46 9.74 8.68
CA SER A 180 26.74 10.74 9.46
C SER A 180 25.80 11.53 8.57
N LEU A 181 24.53 11.66 8.98
CA LEU A 181 23.48 12.35 8.21
C LEU A 181 23.53 13.88 8.26
N GLY A 182 24.46 14.51 9.05
CA GLY A 182 24.47 15.96 9.26
C GLY A 182 24.69 16.80 7.99
N ASP A 183 25.65 16.43 7.14
CA ASP A 183 26.07 17.25 6.00
C ASP A 183 25.84 16.59 4.62
N HIS A 184 25.61 15.29 4.58
CA HIS A 184 25.57 14.50 3.35
C HIS A 184 24.40 13.51 3.31
N LEU A 185 23.96 13.21 2.09
CA LEU A 185 23.12 12.06 1.81
C LEU A 185 23.91 10.78 2.09
N CYS A 186 23.38 9.88 2.90
CA CYS A 186 23.99 8.58 3.13
C CYS A 186 23.39 7.55 2.16
N ASP A 187 24.20 7.06 1.25
CA ASP A 187 23.82 6.01 0.29
C ASP A 187 24.52 4.70 0.66
N LEU A 188 23.71 3.67 0.91
CA LEU A 188 24.18 2.34 1.25
C LEU A 188 23.89 1.38 0.09
N GLU A 189 24.92 0.96 -0.62
CA GLU A 189 24.81 -0.08 -1.65
C GLU A 189 24.59 -1.46 -1.04
N LEU A 190 23.67 -2.23 -1.61
CA LEU A 190 23.29 -3.56 -1.14
C LEU A 190 23.81 -4.63 -2.09
N TYR A 191 24.48 -5.64 -1.54
CA TYR A 191 24.98 -6.80 -2.29
C TYR A 191 23.87 -7.84 -2.49
N LEU A 192 23.71 -8.33 -3.72
CA LEU A 192 22.62 -9.24 -4.10
C LEU A 192 22.56 -10.53 -3.28
N LEU A 193 23.71 -11.08 -2.93
CA LEU A 193 23.82 -12.41 -2.29
C LEU A 193 23.96 -12.35 -0.76
N HIS A 194 23.91 -11.16 -0.18
CA HIS A 194 24.04 -10.98 1.27
C HIS A 194 22.74 -10.38 1.85
N PRO A 195 22.35 -10.80 3.06
CA PRO A 195 21.24 -10.19 3.77
C PRO A 195 21.68 -8.83 4.37
N ASN A 196 21.88 -7.83 3.49
CA ASN A 196 22.31 -6.52 3.93
C ASN A 196 21.22 -5.86 4.79
N VAL A 197 21.66 -5.22 5.86
CA VAL A 197 20.79 -4.46 6.75
C VAL A 197 21.45 -3.13 7.11
N ALA A 198 20.63 -2.13 7.39
CA ALA A 198 21.09 -0.86 7.91
C ALA A 198 20.57 -0.65 9.34
N VAL A 199 21.38 -0.04 10.19
CA VAL A 199 20.97 0.46 11.50
C VAL A 199 21.06 1.98 11.47
N LEU A 200 19.95 2.64 11.76
CA LEU A 200 19.89 4.09 11.93
C LEU A 200 19.86 4.37 13.43
N SER A 201 20.88 5.04 13.93
CA SER A 201 21.04 5.39 15.36
C SER A 201 20.97 6.87 15.58
N SER A 202 20.28 7.28 16.64
CA SER A 202 20.21 8.69 17.08
C SER A 202 21.01 8.90 18.35
N PRO A 203 21.57 10.11 18.52
CA PRO A 203 22.24 10.50 19.77
C PRO A 203 21.24 10.63 20.92
N GLY A 204 21.76 10.77 22.12
CA GLY A 204 20.99 11.14 23.30
C GLY A 204 20.37 12.53 23.18
N ARG A 205 19.48 12.84 24.11
CA ARG A 205 18.84 14.16 24.20
C ARG A 205 19.87 15.20 24.58
N ASN A 206 19.94 16.30 23.82
CA ASN A 206 20.72 17.48 24.19
C ASN A 206 19.82 18.43 24.97
N GLU A 207 20.34 19.03 26.07
CA GLU A 207 19.60 19.95 26.94
C GLU A 207 19.14 21.23 26.20
N GLU A 208 19.81 21.61 25.12
CA GLU A 208 19.54 22.84 24.37
C GLU A 208 18.29 22.77 23.46
N SER A 209 17.74 21.59 23.19
CA SER A 209 16.60 21.43 22.31
C SER A 209 15.60 20.41 22.83
N PRO A 210 14.50 20.85 23.48
CA PRO A 210 13.55 19.97 24.17
C PRO A 210 12.76 19.03 23.25
N ASN A 211 12.69 19.33 21.94
CA ASN A 211 11.98 18.51 20.94
C ASN A 211 12.95 17.92 19.91
N ASN A 212 13.84 17.03 20.36
CA ASN A 212 14.79 16.33 19.48
C ASN A 212 14.13 15.14 18.78
N ILE A 213 13.18 15.41 17.91
CA ILE A 213 12.65 14.41 16.98
C ILE A 213 13.23 14.72 15.61
N TRP A 214 13.83 13.69 14.97
CA TRP A 214 14.33 13.80 13.60
C TRP A 214 13.34 13.15 12.63
N TYR A 215 13.27 13.69 11.44
CA TYR A 215 12.54 13.10 10.34
C TYR A 215 13.56 12.67 9.28
N VAL A 216 13.62 11.38 9.00
CA VAL A 216 14.55 10.82 8.03
C VAL A 216 13.74 10.24 6.88
N LYS A 217 14.02 10.71 5.69
CA LYS A 217 13.48 10.13 4.46
C LYS A 217 14.38 8.98 4.02
N VAL A 218 13.81 7.80 3.96
CA VAL A 218 14.47 6.59 3.48
C VAL A 218 13.94 6.28 2.10
N SER A 219 14.79 6.32 1.09
CA SER A 219 14.47 6.03 -0.31
C SER A 219 15.13 4.73 -0.75
N TYR A 220 14.41 3.91 -1.50
CA TYR A 220 14.91 2.62 -1.97
C TYR A 220 15.16 2.66 -3.47
N GLY A 221 16.42 2.48 -3.89
CA GLY A 221 16.81 2.36 -5.28
C GLY A 221 16.45 0.98 -5.85
N PRO A 222 15.66 0.88 -6.93
CA PRO A 222 15.26 -0.40 -7.50
C PRO A 222 16.42 -1.11 -8.21
N ARG A 223 16.52 -2.42 -8.01
CA ARG A 223 17.47 -3.27 -8.75
C ARG A 223 16.84 -3.72 -10.07
N TRP A 224 17.00 -2.90 -11.11
CA TRP A 224 16.38 -3.11 -12.42
C TRP A 224 16.68 -4.48 -13.03
N ILE A 225 17.89 -5.02 -12.84
CA ILE A 225 18.28 -6.35 -13.35
C ILE A 225 17.35 -7.44 -12.83
N SER A 226 16.98 -7.43 -11.54
CA SER A 226 16.08 -8.43 -10.95
C SER A 226 14.68 -8.36 -11.56
N TYR A 227 14.21 -7.15 -11.85
CA TYR A 227 12.89 -6.96 -12.50
C TYR A 227 12.91 -7.46 -13.95
N PHE A 228 13.95 -7.16 -14.74
CA PHE A 228 14.05 -7.64 -16.12
C PHE A 228 14.20 -9.16 -16.20
N VAL A 229 15.05 -9.74 -15.35
CA VAL A 229 15.22 -11.20 -15.29
C VAL A 229 13.91 -11.87 -14.82
N GLY A 230 13.28 -11.34 -13.78
CA GLY A 230 12.02 -11.86 -13.26
C GLY A 230 10.89 -11.82 -14.29
N SER A 231 10.71 -10.70 -14.99
CA SER A 231 9.71 -10.58 -16.06
C SER A 231 10.00 -11.51 -17.23
N GLY A 232 11.26 -11.65 -17.64
CA GLY A 232 11.69 -12.56 -18.70
C GLY A 232 11.40 -14.03 -18.35
N VAL A 233 11.74 -14.45 -17.14
CA VAL A 233 11.44 -15.80 -16.65
C VAL A 233 9.94 -16.06 -16.62
N MET A 234 9.13 -15.13 -16.11
CA MET A 234 7.68 -15.25 -16.08
C MET A 234 7.09 -15.36 -17.48
N THR A 235 7.58 -14.56 -18.43
CA THR A 235 7.15 -14.63 -19.84
C THR A 235 7.44 -16.01 -20.44
N VAL A 236 8.66 -16.54 -20.23
CA VAL A 236 9.03 -17.87 -20.71
C VAL A 236 8.15 -18.95 -20.09
N LEU A 237 7.87 -18.89 -18.77
CA LEU A 237 7.00 -19.85 -18.10
C LEU A 237 5.57 -19.82 -18.66
N VAL A 238 5.02 -18.64 -18.91
CA VAL A 238 3.70 -18.49 -19.53
C VAL A 238 3.68 -19.09 -20.93
N LEU A 239 4.70 -18.83 -21.75
CA LEU A 239 4.80 -19.41 -23.09
C LEU A 239 4.91 -20.94 -23.06
N ILE A 240 5.68 -21.50 -22.11
CA ILE A 240 5.78 -22.95 -21.90
C ILE A 240 4.43 -23.52 -21.49
N ALA A 241 3.75 -22.90 -20.52
CA ALA A 241 2.43 -23.32 -20.06
C ALA A 241 1.41 -23.31 -21.20
N PHE A 242 1.42 -22.25 -22.02
CA PHE A 242 0.57 -22.15 -23.20
C PHE A 242 0.86 -23.24 -24.26
N ARG A 243 2.14 -23.53 -24.50
CA ARG A 243 2.53 -24.61 -25.40
C ARG A 243 2.09 -25.99 -24.89
N LEU A 244 2.26 -26.25 -23.59
CA LEU A 244 1.83 -27.50 -22.95
C LEU A 244 0.30 -27.65 -23.00
N TRP A 245 -0.44 -26.58 -22.76
CA TRP A 245 -1.89 -26.56 -22.87
C TRP A 245 -2.36 -26.85 -24.31
N LYS A 246 -1.74 -26.21 -25.31
CA LYS A 246 -2.03 -26.43 -26.70
C LYS A 246 -1.71 -27.87 -27.16
N MET A 247 -0.64 -28.48 -26.63
CA MET A 247 -0.33 -29.89 -26.89
C MET A 247 -1.36 -30.82 -26.22
N LYS A 248 -1.84 -30.53 -25.03
CA LYS A 248 -2.89 -31.30 -24.34
C LYS A 248 -4.20 -31.24 -25.14
N GLN A 249 -4.56 -30.06 -25.61
CA GLN A 249 -5.77 -29.87 -26.42
C GLN A 249 -5.71 -30.61 -27.76
N ARG A 250 -4.53 -30.67 -28.42
CA ARG A 250 -4.33 -31.49 -29.63
C ARG A 250 -4.46 -32.98 -29.35
N ARG A 251 -4.01 -33.48 -28.19
CA ARG A 251 -4.14 -34.90 -27.80
C ARG A 251 -5.59 -35.29 -27.53
N SER A 252 -6.42 -34.41 -26.95
CA SER A 252 -7.84 -34.69 -26.74
C SER A 252 -8.62 -34.73 -28.04
N ASN A 253 -8.27 -33.89 -29.04
CA ASN A 253 -8.94 -33.89 -30.36
C ASN A 253 -8.55 -35.08 -31.23
N VAL A 254 -7.41 -35.74 -30.98
CA VAL A 254 -7.00 -36.96 -31.71
C VAL A 254 -7.70 -38.23 -31.14
N GLY A 255 -8.15 -38.16 -29.85
CA GLY A 255 -8.89 -39.26 -29.23
C GLY A 255 -10.33 -39.42 -29.67
N GLU A 256 -10.96 -38.38 -30.25
CA GLU A 256 -12.36 -38.42 -30.71
C GLU A 256 -12.55 -38.77 -32.19
N MET A 257 -11.48 -38.81 -32.98
CA MET A 257 -11.57 -39.15 -34.42
C MET A 257 -11.36 -40.65 -34.72
N GLY A 258 -11.48 -41.50 -33.68
CA GLY A 258 -11.27 -42.95 -33.78
C GLY A 258 -12.52 -43.82 -33.89
N SER A 259 -13.71 -43.29 -34.05
CA SER A 259 -14.92 -44.13 -34.15
C SER A 259 -16.01 -43.53 -35.03
N GLN A 260 -15.79 -43.46 -36.33
CA GLN A 260 -16.88 -43.57 -37.32
C GLN A 260 -16.29 -43.98 -38.69
N ARG A 261 -16.15 -45.30 -38.85
CA ARG A 261 -16.14 -45.93 -40.18
C ARG A 261 -17.59 -46.21 -40.56
N ALA A 262 -18.05 -45.65 -41.64
CA ALA A 262 -19.03 -46.29 -42.49
C ALA A 262 -18.99 -45.69 -43.91
N PRO A 263 -19.27 -46.49 -44.93
CA PRO A 263 -18.63 -46.39 -46.21
C PRO A 263 -19.51 -45.85 -47.32
N LEU A 264 -18.83 -45.44 -48.42
CA LEU A 264 -19.17 -45.55 -49.84
C LEU A 264 -20.60 -45.26 -50.26
N LEU A 265 -20.80 -44.35 -51.20
CA LEU A 265 -21.12 -44.65 -52.59
C LEU A 265 -21.01 -43.41 -53.48
N ALA A 266 -20.52 -43.66 -54.66
CA ALA A 266 -20.22 -42.79 -55.75
C ALA A 266 -21.46 -42.22 -56.45
N GLN A 267 -21.27 -41.06 -57.10
CA GLN A 267 -21.66 -40.72 -58.47
C GLN A 267 -21.35 -39.23 -58.67
N LYS A 268 -20.46 -38.88 -59.47
CA LYS A 268 -20.26 -38.55 -60.88
C LYS A 268 -21.41 -37.67 -61.41
N ASP A 269 -21.12 -36.48 -61.79
CA ASP A 269 -21.11 -35.86 -63.12
C ASP A 269 -21.01 -34.33 -63.01
N ASP A 270 -19.99 -33.83 -63.55
CA ASP A 270 -19.76 -32.85 -64.62
C ASP A 270 -20.27 -31.43 -64.48
N ASP A 271 -19.33 -30.62 -64.77
CA ASP A 271 -19.28 -29.40 -65.56
C ASP A 271 -19.23 -28.00 -65.00
N ILE A 272 -18.08 -27.44 -65.31
CA ILE A 272 -17.80 -26.09 -65.87
C ILE A 272 -17.66 -24.87 -64.92
N ALA A 273 -16.40 -24.51 -64.85
CA ALA A 273 -15.75 -23.21 -65.07
C ALA A 273 -16.08 -22.02 -64.25
N SER A 274 -15.01 -21.52 -63.78
CA SER A 274 -14.50 -20.13 -63.95
C SER A 274 -14.34 -19.24 -62.74
N TRP A 275 -13.07 -18.99 -62.53
CA TRP A 275 -12.45 -17.74 -62.05
C TRP A 275 -12.75 -17.19 -60.68
N GLY A 276 -11.72 -17.19 -59.87
CA GLY A 276 -11.26 -15.95 -59.36
C GLY A 276 -10.96 -15.90 -57.87
N SER A 277 -9.72 -15.87 -57.59
CA SER A 277 -9.09 -15.14 -56.48
C SER A 277 -9.21 -15.71 -55.07
N SER A 278 -8.19 -16.41 -54.76
CA SER A 278 -7.79 -16.76 -53.38
C SER A 278 -7.45 -15.54 -52.58
N TYR A 279 -8.15 -15.35 -51.47
CA TYR A 279 -7.55 -14.70 -50.31
C TYR A 279 -7.79 -15.62 -49.13
N TYR A 280 -6.71 -16.25 -48.70
CA TYR A 280 -6.62 -16.91 -47.41
C TYR A 280 -6.67 -15.85 -46.34
N SER A 281 -7.80 -15.68 -45.69
CA SER A 281 -7.83 -15.01 -44.38
C SER A 281 -7.65 -16.08 -43.31
N LEU A 282 -6.45 -16.19 -42.80
CA LEU A 282 -6.19 -16.80 -41.50
C LEU A 282 -6.87 -15.91 -40.47
N SER A 283 -7.99 -16.32 -39.96
CA SER A 283 -8.54 -15.80 -38.73
C SER A 283 -7.77 -16.43 -37.58
N ASN A 284 -6.75 -15.75 -37.13
CA ASN A 284 -6.22 -15.92 -35.78
C ASN A 284 -7.21 -15.24 -34.86
N ASP A 285 -8.03 -16.02 -34.17
CA ASP A 285 -8.74 -15.60 -32.98
C ASP A 285 -7.71 -15.53 -31.84
N GLU A 286 -7.01 -14.43 -31.77
CA GLU A 286 -6.31 -13.98 -30.55
C GLU A 286 -7.25 -13.03 -29.84
N ASP A 287 -7.86 -13.51 -28.75
CA ASP A 287 -8.53 -12.70 -27.77
C ASP A 287 -7.45 -11.90 -27.01
N GLU A 288 -6.89 -10.87 -27.64
CA GLU A 288 -6.24 -9.78 -26.94
C GLU A 288 -7.35 -8.87 -26.42
N GLU A 289 -7.53 -8.85 -25.10
CA GLU A 289 -8.30 -7.83 -24.40
C GLU A 289 -7.54 -6.50 -24.52
N ASP A 290 -7.96 -5.69 -25.46
CA ASP A 290 -7.41 -4.38 -25.76
C ASP A 290 -7.77 -3.42 -24.64
N PRO A 291 -6.81 -2.77 -23.92
CA PRO A 291 -7.10 -1.83 -22.85
C PRO A 291 -7.90 -0.60 -23.27
N GLU A 292 -7.98 -0.31 -24.58
CA GLU A 292 -8.79 0.80 -25.10
C GLU A 292 -10.31 0.55 -25.01
N THR A 293 -10.75 -0.69 -24.90
CA THR A 293 -12.18 -1.03 -24.80
C THR A 293 -12.80 -0.56 -23.49
N TRP A 294 -11.99 -0.45 -22.40
CA TRP A 294 -12.43 0.05 -21.11
C TRP A 294 -12.58 1.57 -21.07
N GLN A 295 -11.79 2.30 -21.86
CA GLN A 295 -11.90 3.75 -21.95
C GLN A 295 -13.18 4.19 -22.67
N GLN A 296 -13.69 3.43 -23.63
CA GLN A 296 -14.95 3.72 -24.32
C GLN A 296 -16.18 3.39 -23.46
N ALA A 297 -16.09 2.39 -22.56
CA ALA A 297 -17.14 2.10 -21.60
C ALA A 297 -17.25 3.20 -20.51
N ALA A 298 -16.13 3.83 -20.15
CA ALA A 298 -16.11 4.95 -19.22
C ALA A 298 -16.80 6.19 -19.76
N THR A 299 -16.81 6.40 -21.06
CA THR A 299 -17.47 7.58 -21.70
C THR A 299 -19.01 7.54 -21.58
N CYS A 300 -19.61 6.41 -21.27
CA CYS A 300 -21.04 6.32 -20.94
C CYS A 300 -21.35 6.80 -19.51
N LEU A 301 -20.33 6.89 -18.64
CA LEU A 301 -20.47 7.18 -17.20
C LEU A 301 -19.96 8.58 -16.80
N GLU A 302 -19.20 9.27 -17.65
CA GLU A 302 -18.75 10.65 -17.37
C GLU A 302 -19.84 11.68 -17.64
N GLY A 303 -20.85 11.69 -16.77
CA GLY A 303 -21.60 12.89 -16.46
C GLY A 303 -20.88 13.62 -15.33
N LYS A 304 -20.08 14.66 -15.63
CA LYS A 304 -19.60 15.60 -14.61
C LYS A 304 -20.79 16.13 -13.82
N PRO A 305 -20.71 16.20 -12.46
CA PRO A 305 -21.68 16.94 -11.68
C PRO A 305 -21.49 18.44 -11.99
N LEU A 306 -22.36 19.00 -12.77
CA LEU A 306 -22.53 20.44 -12.90
C LEU A 306 -23.53 20.88 -11.86
N ASN A 307 -23.13 21.90 -11.09
CA ASN A 307 -23.92 22.69 -10.15
C ASN A 307 -25.34 22.99 -10.66
N ASP A 308 -26.26 23.01 -9.70
CA ASP A 308 -27.65 23.42 -9.85
C ASP A 308 -27.82 24.69 -10.70
N GLY A 309 -28.63 24.57 -11.73
CA GLY A 309 -29.16 25.69 -12.48
C GLY A 309 -29.16 25.48 -14.00
N GLU A 310 -30.30 25.06 -14.49
CA GLU A 310 -30.74 24.98 -15.88
C GLU A 310 -30.89 23.60 -16.49
N ARG A 311 -32.13 23.12 -16.43
CA ARG A 311 -32.70 22.10 -17.33
C ARG A 311 -32.58 22.57 -18.77
N SER A 312 -31.57 22.09 -19.50
CA SER A 312 -31.60 22.07 -20.95
C SER A 312 -31.31 20.66 -21.44
N SER A 313 -32.39 19.94 -21.73
CA SER A 313 -32.40 18.53 -22.15
C SER A 313 -32.17 18.35 -23.64
N ASN A 314 -31.21 19.00 -24.29
CA ASN A 314 -30.98 18.86 -25.72
C ASN A 314 -29.49 18.83 -26.07
N ASN A 315 -28.73 17.90 -25.47
CA ASN A 315 -27.41 17.58 -26.00
C ASN A 315 -27.49 16.30 -26.86
N PRO A 316 -27.46 16.39 -28.20
CA PRO A 316 -27.67 15.26 -29.10
C PRO A 316 -26.60 14.13 -28.94
N ARG A 317 -25.52 14.41 -28.23
CA ARG A 317 -24.42 13.44 -28.02
C ARG A 317 -24.76 12.32 -27.01
N HIS A 318 -25.79 12.48 -26.20
CA HIS A 318 -26.20 11.51 -25.19
C HIS A 318 -27.49 10.75 -25.54
N LEU A 319 -28.11 11.06 -26.67
CA LEU A 319 -29.33 10.41 -27.08
C LEU A 319 -29.08 9.14 -27.90
N CYS A 320 -29.96 8.16 -27.77
CA CYS A 320 -29.98 6.93 -28.57
C CYS A 320 -29.96 7.23 -30.07
N VAL A 321 -29.02 6.63 -30.82
CA VAL A 321 -28.87 6.84 -32.26
C VAL A 321 -30.01 6.24 -33.09
N VAL A 322 -30.91 5.47 -32.47
CA VAL A 322 -32.04 4.81 -33.15
C VAL A 322 -33.35 5.56 -32.93
N CYS A 323 -33.71 5.89 -31.69
CA CYS A 323 -34.98 6.53 -31.40
C CYS A 323 -34.87 8.02 -31.14
N PHE A 324 -33.67 8.56 -30.88
CA PHE A 324 -33.38 9.96 -30.56
C PHE A 324 -34.18 10.56 -29.40
N GLY A 325 -34.95 9.70 -28.68
CA GLY A 325 -35.83 10.14 -27.61
C GLY A 325 -35.42 9.74 -26.21
N SER A 326 -34.45 8.82 -26.09
CA SER A 326 -33.99 8.28 -24.79
C SER A 326 -32.47 8.33 -24.69
N PRO A 327 -31.91 8.44 -23.46
CA PRO A 327 -30.47 8.41 -23.28
C PRO A 327 -29.88 7.06 -23.67
N ARG A 328 -28.58 7.05 -23.97
CA ARG A 328 -27.83 5.81 -24.24
C ARG A 328 -27.54 5.16 -22.90
N ASP A 329 -28.27 4.10 -22.57
CA ASP A 329 -28.18 3.41 -21.27
C ASP A 329 -27.84 1.92 -21.40
N CYS A 330 -27.32 1.47 -22.57
CA CYS A 330 -26.88 0.10 -22.74
C CYS A 330 -25.59 -0.03 -23.55
N PHE A 331 -24.88 -1.13 -23.34
CA PHE A 331 -23.70 -1.50 -24.11
C PHE A 331 -23.79 -2.92 -24.66
N PHE A 332 -23.10 -3.16 -25.78
CA PHE A 332 -23.10 -4.41 -26.52
C PHE A 332 -21.87 -5.25 -26.20
N LEU A 333 -22.06 -6.51 -25.82
CA LEU A 333 -20.96 -7.45 -25.57
C LEU A 333 -20.75 -8.37 -26.76
N PRO A 334 -19.48 -8.65 -27.19
CA PRO A 334 -18.21 -8.34 -26.51
C PRO A 334 -17.58 -6.98 -26.88
N CYS A 335 -18.15 -6.19 -27.79
CA CYS A 335 -17.47 -5.02 -28.37
C CYS A 335 -17.50 -3.74 -27.50
N GLY A 336 -18.30 -3.69 -26.41
CA GLY A 336 -18.34 -2.58 -25.47
C GLY A 336 -19.00 -1.27 -25.95
N HIS A 337 -19.47 -1.17 -27.19
CA HIS A 337 -20.06 0.07 -27.72
C HIS A 337 -21.39 0.43 -27.06
N CYS A 338 -21.55 1.72 -26.72
CA CYS A 338 -22.72 2.32 -26.11
C CYS A 338 -23.31 3.37 -27.07
N ALA A 339 -24.32 2.99 -27.82
CA ALA A 339 -24.92 3.87 -28.85
C ALA A 339 -26.43 4.01 -28.73
N THR A 340 -27.11 3.09 -28.04
CA THR A 340 -28.56 3.00 -28.00
C THR A 340 -29.11 2.98 -26.59
N CYS A 341 -30.40 3.28 -26.41
CA CYS A 341 -31.11 2.96 -25.20
C CYS A 341 -31.35 1.43 -25.12
N PHE A 342 -31.60 0.91 -23.95
CA PHE A 342 -31.75 -0.53 -23.69
C PHE A 342 -32.82 -1.18 -24.58
N THR A 343 -34.00 -0.51 -24.73
CA THR A 343 -35.08 -1.01 -25.58
C THR A 343 -34.69 -1.16 -27.03
N CYS A 344 -34.01 -0.15 -27.61
CA CYS A 344 -33.53 -0.23 -28.99
C CYS A 344 -32.39 -1.23 -29.13
N GLY A 345 -31.50 -1.31 -28.14
CA GLY A 345 -30.39 -2.26 -28.14
C GLY A 345 -30.84 -3.71 -28.11
N THR A 346 -31.86 -4.04 -27.31
CA THR A 346 -32.47 -5.38 -27.26
C THR A 346 -33.10 -5.76 -28.59
N ARG A 347 -33.86 -4.82 -29.20
CA ARG A 347 -34.46 -5.05 -30.49
C ARG A 347 -33.43 -5.29 -31.61
N ILE A 348 -32.34 -4.52 -31.66
CA ILE A 348 -31.25 -4.74 -32.61
C ILE A 348 -30.57 -6.09 -32.38
N ALA A 349 -30.45 -6.53 -31.12
CA ALA A 349 -29.86 -7.83 -30.82
C ALA A 349 -30.74 -8.99 -31.30
N GLU A 350 -32.05 -8.86 -31.22
CA GLU A 350 -33.03 -9.84 -31.67
C GLU A 350 -33.16 -9.88 -33.20
N GLU A 351 -33.22 -8.71 -33.84
CA GLU A 351 -33.45 -8.59 -35.30
C GLU A 351 -32.18 -8.74 -36.14
N ALA A 352 -31.11 -8.04 -35.76
CA ALA A 352 -29.88 -7.95 -36.55
C ALA A 352 -28.69 -8.73 -35.97
N GLY A 353 -28.66 -8.94 -34.68
CA GLY A 353 -27.59 -9.66 -33.96
C GLY A 353 -26.19 -9.04 -34.06
N THR A 354 -26.05 -7.81 -34.60
CA THR A 354 -24.76 -7.15 -34.81
C THR A 354 -24.75 -5.72 -34.29
N CYS A 355 -23.62 -5.31 -33.75
CA CYS A 355 -23.44 -3.98 -33.21
C CYS A 355 -23.57 -2.90 -34.30
N PRO A 356 -24.39 -1.84 -34.12
CA PRO A 356 -24.60 -0.81 -35.13
C PRO A 356 -23.36 0.05 -35.38
N ILE A 357 -22.38 0.05 -34.49
CA ILE A 357 -21.15 0.84 -34.59
C ILE A 357 -20.05 0.07 -35.32
N CYS A 358 -19.73 -1.16 -34.88
CA CYS A 358 -18.60 -1.94 -35.40
C CYS A 358 -19.02 -3.19 -36.16
N ARG A 359 -20.31 -3.48 -36.27
CA ARG A 359 -20.89 -4.64 -36.99
C ARG A 359 -20.47 -6.02 -36.48
N ARG A 360 -19.77 -6.08 -35.31
CA ARG A 360 -19.45 -7.36 -34.66
C ARG A 360 -20.72 -8.03 -34.14
N LYS A 361 -20.73 -9.37 -34.23
CA LYS A 361 -21.83 -10.18 -33.70
C LYS A 361 -21.98 -9.99 -32.21
N MET A 362 -23.17 -9.64 -31.76
CA MET A 362 -23.49 -9.43 -30.36
C MET A 362 -23.84 -10.74 -29.67
N LYS A 363 -23.30 -10.93 -28.45
CA LYS A 363 -23.67 -12.07 -27.60
C LYS A 363 -24.69 -11.65 -26.53
N LYS A 364 -24.64 -10.40 -26.07
CA LYS A 364 -25.49 -9.90 -24.98
C LYS A 364 -25.56 -8.39 -24.97
N VAL A 365 -26.72 -7.85 -24.55
CA VAL A 365 -26.95 -6.43 -24.25
C VAL A 365 -27.05 -6.25 -22.75
N ARG A 366 -26.38 -5.27 -22.20
CA ARG A 366 -26.41 -4.94 -20.77
C ARG A 366 -26.87 -3.52 -20.56
N LYS A 367 -27.79 -3.31 -19.63
CA LYS A 367 -28.24 -1.98 -19.19
C LYS A 367 -27.27 -1.40 -18.17
N VAL A 368 -26.99 -0.11 -18.28
CA VAL A 368 -26.20 0.65 -17.29
C VAL A 368 -27.21 1.29 -16.34
N PHE A 369 -27.01 1.06 -15.04
CA PHE A 369 -27.74 1.74 -13.98
C PHE A 369 -26.80 2.79 -13.38
N THR A 370 -27.17 4.06 -13.50
CA THR A 370 -26.51 5.14 -12.74
C THR A 370 -27.11 5.17 -11.35
N VAL A 371 -26.28 4.98 -10.33
CA VAL A 371 -26.65 5.12 -8.90
C VAL A 371 -26.42 6.56 -8.47
#